data_990b2fb6bb12be0ad4c98dadf33975bf
#
_entry.id   990b2fb6bb12be0ad4c98dadf33975bf
#
_cell.length_a   1.000
_cell.length_b   1.000
_cell.length_c   1.000
_cell.angle_alpha   90.00
_cell.angle_beta   90.00
_cell.angle_gamma   90.00
#
_symmetry.space_group_name_H-M   'P 1'
#
loop_
_entity.id
_entity.type
_entity.pdbx_description
1 polymer ?
#
loop_
_entity_poly.entity_id
_entity_poly.type
_entity_poly.pdbx_seq_one_letter_code
_entity_poly.pdbx_strand_id
1 'polypeptide(L)'
;MEHLPIIIVHCGNSFYLEPILRQNRYFNPDNRICLISDKSTSRIAHAEHFLIDDYMSSAKEFQKIYRHYSVNTVAFELFCFQRWFCVLDFIKEQKMEHFVCIDSDYLLYESIDNIMRPYLSYDMTLLGTSGAMCALFSRESLQRFCDFCTQLYTEEKYLTLIREMYEEIKNVKKIGAISDMTAVELYRRYVSDNVVDIAVPRHKLCMDLRLWSPIGFETESHTDLMGRAPKKIYWRNNRPYGKFLTPTPEADSEGLVRFGGLHLQGGSKRMLPRLLLNKKGELRYNRWTIIR
;
A
#
# COMPACT_ATOMS: atom_id res chain seq x y z
N MET A 1 -17.84 -0.06 -18.17
CA MET A 1 -17.02 0.87 -17.36
C MET A 1 -15.57 0.47 -17.54
N GLU A 2 -14.68 1.43 -17.69
CA GLU A 2 -13.24 1.20 -17.82
C GLU A 2 -12.67 0.55 -16.55
N HIS A 3 -11.69 -0.35 -16.72
CA HIS A 3 -11.02 -1.01 -15.60
C HIS A 3 -10.02 -0.05 -14.96
N LEU A 4 -9.94 -0.05 -13.62
CA LEU A 4 -9.01 0.79 -12.88
C LEU A 4 -7.56 0.36 -13.13
N PRO A 5 -6.67 1.24 -13.63
CA PRO A 5 -5.26 0.93 -13.73
C PRO A 5 -4.63 0.71 -12.34
N ILE A 6 -3.74 -0.26 -12.26
CA ILE A 6 -2.92 -0.55 -11.07
C ILE A 6 -1.51 -0.02 -11.34
N ILE A 7 -1.04 0.86 -10.48
CA ILE A 7 0.29 1.48 -10.60
C ILE A 7 1.18 0.97 -9.47
N ILE A 8 2.36 0.51 -9.83
CA ILE A 8 3.38 0.02 -8.91
C ILE A 8 4.68 0.76 -9.20
N VAL A 9 5.25 1.41 -8.19
CA VAL A 9 6.57 2.02 -8.29
C VAL A 9 7.57 1.12 -7.56
N HIS A 10 8.66 0.73 -8.25
CA HIS A 10 9.67 -0.18 -7.69
C HIS A 10 11.05 0.13 -8.22
N CYS A 11 12.07 0.01 -7.38
CA CYS A 11 13.47 0.10 -7.79
C CYS A 11 14.23 -1.15 -7.37
N GLY A 12 15.11 -1.62 -8.23
CA GLY A 12 15.97 -2.77 -8.02
C GLY A 12 15.28 -4.11 -8.32
N ASN A 13 16.08 -5.17 -8.32
CA ASN A 13 15.61 -6.52 -8.59
C ASN A 13 15.24 -7.23 -7.27
N SER A 14 13.97 -7.53 -7.08
CA SER A 14 13.44 -8.17 -5.87
C SER A 14 12.84 -9.53 -6.18
N PHE A 15 13.23 -10.56 -5.42
CA PHE A 15 12.78 -11.96 -5.62
C PHE A 15 11.26 -12.14 -5.53
N TYR A 16 10.57 -11.22 -4.88
CA TYR A 16 9.12 -11.28 -4.65
C TYR A 16 8.31 -10.59 -5.77
N LEU A 17 8.91 -9.69 -6.55
CA LEU A 17 8.18 -8.82 -7.46
C LEU A 17 7.44 -9.59 -8.55
N GLU A 18 8.12 -10.44 -9.31
CA GLU A 18 7.48 -11.23 -10.39
C GLU A 18 6.40 -12.20 -9.89
N PRO A 19 6.60 -12.97 -8.80
CA PRO A 19 5.53 -13.79 -8.22
C PRO A 19 4.29 -12.99 -7.80
N ILE A 20 4.46 -11.80 -7.23
CA ILE A 20 3.35 -10.92 -6.84
C ILE A 20 2.64 -10.38 -8.07
N LEU A 21 3.36 -9.85 -9.06
CA LEU A 21 2.77 -9.36 -10.31
C LEU A 21 1.97 -10.45 -11.03
N ARG A 22 2.48 -11.68 -11.06
CA ARG A 22 1.76 -12.82 -11.64
C ARG A 22 0.43 -13.08 -10.93
N GLN A 23 0.38 -13.06 -9.60
CA GLN A 23 -0.87 -13.26 -8.87
C GLN A 23 -1.79 -12.06 -9.00
N ASN A 24 -1.26 -10.84 -8.95
CA ASN A 24 -2.05 -9.63 -9.14
C ASN A 24 -2.70 -9.62 -10.54
N ARG A 25 -1.98 -10.05 -11.57
CA ARG A 25 -2.53 -10.26 -12.93
C ARG A 25 -3.62 -11.34 -12.98
N TYR A 26 -3.47 -12.43 -12.21
CA TYR A 26 -4.48 -13.49 -12.15
C TYR A 26 -5.85 -12.97 -11.66
N PHE A 27 -5.85 -12.07 -10.67
CA PHE A 27 -7.08 -11.46 -10.15
C PHE A 27 -7.55 -10.23 -10.92
N ASN A 28 -6.71 -9.69 -11.79
CA ASN A 28 -6.95 -8.46 -12.55
C ASN A 28 -6.54 -8.68 -14.02
N PRO A 29 -7.21 -9.64 -14.73
CA PRO A 29 -6.79 -10.01 -16.09
C PRO A 29 -6.96 -8.86 -17.08
N ASP A 30 -7.98 -8.02 -16.90
CA ASP A 30 -8.37 -6.95 -17.82
C ASP A 30 -7.85 -5.56 -17.40
N ASN A 31 -7.36 -5.42 -16.16
CA ASN A 31 -6.80 -4.15 -15.68
C ASN A 31 -5.39 -3.93 -16.26
N ARG A 32 -5.06 -2.70 -16.60
CA ARG A 32 -3.66 -2.34 -16.85
C ARG A 32 -2.88 -2.45 -15.53
N ILE A 33 -1.76 -3.17 -15.53
CA ILE A 33 -0.80 -3.18 -14.42
C ILE A 33 0.45 -2.47 -14.92
N CYS A 34 0.69 -1.26 -14.43
CA CYS A 34 1.80 -0.40 -14.83
C CYS A 34 2.91 -0.50 -13.78
N LEU A 35 4.07 -1.01 -14.18
CA LEU A 35 5.26 -1.07 -13.34
C LEU A 35 6.21 0.06 -13.74
N ILE A 36 6.28 1.10 -12.90
CA ILE A 36 7.21 2.21 -13.06
C ILE A 36 8.47 1.86 -12.28
N SER A 37 9.58 1.60 -12.99
CA SER A 37 10.78 1.06 -12.34
C SER A 37 12.04 1.29 -13.17
N ASP A 38 13.18 0.94 -12.59
CA ASP A 38 14.46 1.00 -13.29
C ASP A 38 14.63 -0.16 -14.31
N LYS A 39 15.72 -0.09 -15.08
CA LYS A 39 16.01 -1.09 -16.13
C LYS A 39 16.20 -2.51 -15.62
N SER A 40 16.46 -2.73 -14.32
CA SER A 40 16.70 -4.05 -13.75
C SER A 40 15.47 -4.95 -13.81
N THR A 41 14.28 -4.37 -13.91
CA THR A 41 12.98 -5.05 -13.93
C THR A 41 12.34 -5.12 -15.32
N SER A 42 12.99 -4.61 -16.36
CA SER A 42 12.43 -4.47 -17.72
C SER A 42 11.97 -5.79 -18.37
N ARG A 43 12.44 -6.93 -17.88
CA ARG A 43 12.09 -8.28 -18.37
C ARG A 43 11.01 -8.97 -17.54
N ILE A 44 10.50 -8.33 -16.49
CA ILE A 44 9.47 -8.93 -15.65
C ILE A 44 8.15 -8.96 -16.41
N ALA A 45 7.56 -10.15 -16.48
CA ALA A 45 6.27 -10.37 -17.12
C ALA A 45 5.09 -9.89 -16.21
N HIS A 46 3.90 -9.88 -16.77
CA HIS A 46 2.62 -9.61 -16.10
C HIS A 46 2.32 -8.13 -15.79
N ALA A 47 3.18 -7.19 -16.21
CA ALA A 47 2.96 -5.76 -16.13
C ALA A 47 3.49 -5.03 -17.38
N GLU A 48 2.94 -3.86 -17.66
CA GLU A 48 3.52 -2.92 -18.63
C GLU A 48 4.65 -2.17 -17.91
N HIS A 49 5.85 -2.20 -18.48
CA HIS A 49 7.02 -1.58 -17.87
C HIS A 49 7.26 -0.17 -18.39
N PHE A 50 7.45 0.77 -17.46
CA PHE A 50 7.77 2.16 -17.72
C PHE A 50 9.05 2.54 -16.99
N LEU A 51 9.96 3.25 -17.66
CA LEU A 51 11.22 3.67 -17.04
C LEU A 51 10.96 4.83 -16.06
N ILE A 52 11.36 4.64 -14.81
CA ILE A 52 11.14 5.63 -13.76
C ILE A 52 11.80 6.98 -14.07
N ASP A 53 12.95 6.96 -14.74
CA ASP A 53 13.70 8.17 -15.10
C ASP A 53 12.91 9.14 -15.99
N ASP A 54 11.95 8.60 -16.77
CA ASP A 54 11.11 9.40 -17.67
C ASP A 54 10.06 10.22 -16.90
N TYR A 55 9.77 9.84 -15.65
CA TYR A 55 8.72 10.43 -14.80
C TYR A 55 9.24 11.09 -13.52
N MET A 56 10.52 11.48 -13.49
CA MET A 56 11.16 12.06 -12.30
C MET A 56 11.21 13.59 -12.30
N SER A 57 10.53 14.29 -13.21
CA SER A 57 10.62 15.74 -13.32
C SER A 57 10.13 16.43 -12.03
N SER A 58 8.87 16.22 -11.65
CA SER A 58 8.29 16.79 -10.44
C SER A 58 8.97 16.28 -9.16
N ALA A 59 9.41 15.02 -9.15
CA ALA A 59 10.16 14.44 -8.04
C ALA A 59 11.52 15.10 -7.80
N LYS A 60 12.23 15.52 -8.87
CA LYS A 60 13.49 16.27 -8.78
C LYS A 60 13.26 17.70 -8.26
N GLU A 61 12.15 18.33 -8.60
CA GLU A 61 11.81 19.64 -8.03
C GLU A 61 11.54 19.53 -6.54
N PHE A 62 10.75 18.53 -6.10
CA PHE A 62 10.51 18.27 -4.68
C PHE A 62 11.83 18.01 -3.92
N GLN A 63 12.78 17.29 -4.51
CA GLN A 63 14.09 17.02 -3.91
C GLN A 63 14.85 18.29 -3.49
N LYS A 64 14.68 19.41 -4.22
CA LYS A 64 15.37 20.68 -3.94
C LYS A 64 14.93 21.32 -2.62
N ILE A 65 13.69 21.05 -2.19
CA ILE A 65 13.09 21.59 -0.97
C ILE A 65 13.08 20.59 0.19
N TYR A 66 13.26 19.30 -0.10
CA TYR A 66 13.22 18.23 0.90
C TYR A 66 14.26 18.44 2.01
N ARG A 67 13.83 18.25 3.25
CA ARG A 67 14.69 18.22 4.45
C ARG A 67 14.52 16.89 5.14
N HIS A 68 15.62 16.26 5.47
CA HIS A 68 15.60 14.91 6.04
C HIS A 68 15.30 14.93 7.55
N TYR A 69 14.16 14.38 7.90
CA TYR A 69 13.68 14.20 9.28
C TYR A 69 13.38 12.72 9.54
N SER A 70 14.41 11.87 9.51
CA SER A 70 14.25 10.43 9.67
C SER A 70 15.50 9.77 10.24
N VAL A 71 15.33 8.61 10.87
CA VAL A 71 16.43 7.70 11.24
C VAL A 71 16.82 6.77 10.09
N ASN A 72 16.02 6.69 9.04
CA ASN A 72 16.32 5.95 7.82
C ASN A 72 17.34 6.71 6.96
N THR A 73 17.83 6.08 5.89
CA THR A 73 18.73 6.79 4.95
C THR A 73 17.97 7.87 4.17
N VAL A 74 18.68 8.95 3.81
CA VAL A 74 18.12 10.05 3.00
C VAL A 74 17.50 9.52 1.70
N ALA A 75 18.21 8.63 0.99
CA ALA A 75 17.75 8.09 -0.28
C ALA A 75 16.44 7.33 -0.16
N PHE A 76 16.30 6.51 0.90
CA PHE A 76 15.08 5.75 1.12
C PHE A 76 13.89 6.66 1.43
N GLU A 77 14.05 7.58 2.38
CA GLU A 77 12.95 8.43 2.82
C GLU A 77 12.52 9.44 1.76
N LEU A 78 13.50 10.01 1.06
CA LEU A 78 13.22 10.88 -0.08
C LEU A 78 12.45 10.13 -1.17
N PHE A 79 12.84 8.89 -1.48
CA PHE A 79 12.14 8.08 -2.48
C PHE A 79 10.68 7.77 -2.09
N CYS A 80 10.39 7.59 -0.80
CA CYS A 80 9.01 7.43 -0.32
C CYS A 80 8.12 8.61 -0.70
N PHE A 81 8.64 9.83 -0.70
CA PHE A 81 7.93 11.02 -1.21
C PHE A 81 7.97 11.09 -2.74
N GLN A 82 9.13 10.91 -3.33
CA GLN A 82 9.35 11.08 -4.78
C GLN A 82 8.46 10.17 -5.62
N ARG A 83 8.13 8.97 -5.13
CA ARG A 83 7.24 8.04 -5.85
C ARG A 83 5.88 8.65 -6.18
N TRP A 84 5.33 9.52 -5.34
CA TRP A 84 4.04 10.16 -5.58
C TRP A 84 4.10 11.18 -6.69
N PHE A 85 5.17 11.96 -6.75
CA PHE A 85 5.43 12.90 -7.85
C PHE A 85 5.70 12.16 -9.17
N CYS A 86 6.43 11.05 -9.11
CA CYS A 86 6.65 10.17 -10.26
C CYS A 86 5.32 9.60 -10.80
N VAL A 87 4.44 9.11 -9.90
CA VAL A 87 3.11 8.65 -10.29
C VAL A 87 2.30 9.81 -10.89
N LEU A 88 2.38 11.01 -10.32
CA LEU A 88 1.66 12.19 -10.83
C LEU A 88 2.09 12.54 -12.26
N ASP A 89 3.41 12.56 -12.55
CA ASP A 89 3.91 12.81 -13.90
C ASP A 89 3.43 11.72 -14.86
N PHE A 90 3.50 10.46 -14.46
CA PHE A 90 3.04 9.30 -15.23
C PHE A 90 1.54 9.37 -15.58
N ILE A 91 0.67 9.59 -14.60
CA ILE A 91 -0.79 9.59 -14.85
C ILE A 91 -1.24 10.78 -15.70
N LYS A 92 -0.52 11.91 -15.63
CA LYS A 92 -0.75 13.06 -16.51
C LYS A 92 -0.45 12.72 -17.96
N GLU A 93 0.69 12.09 -18.23
CA GLU A 93 1.07 11.64 -19.57
C GLU A 93 0.10 10.58 -20.10
N GLN A 94 -0.23 9.60 -19.27
CA GLN A 94 -1.15 8.50 -19.63
C GLN A 94 -2.62 8.90 -19.61
N LYS A 95 -2.96 10.14 -19.23
CA LYS A 95 -4.33 10.69 -19.15
C LYS A 95 -5.29 9.88 -18.29
N MET A 96 -4.79 9.29 -17.20
CA MET A 96 -5.59 8.51 -16.26
C MET A 96 -6.37 9.42 -15.31
N GLU A 97 -7.68 9.18 -15.14
CA GLU A 97 -8.53 9.94 -14.21
C GLU A 97 -8.60 9.30 -12.83
N HIS A 98 -8.79 7.98 -12.79
CA HIS A 98 -8.78 7.20 -11.54
C HIS A 98 -7.82 6.03 -11.69
N PHE A 99 -7.12 5.71 -10.64
CA PHE A 99 -6.13 4.63 -10.61
C PHE A 99 -5.89 4.17 -9.17
N VAL A 100 -5.26 3.02 -9.04
CA VAL A 100 -4.89 2.46 -7.73
C VAL A 100 -3.37 2.30 -7.65
N CYS A 101 -2.75 2.94 -6.67
CA CYS A 101 -1.36 2.68 -6.33
C CYS A 101 -1.29 1.52 -5.35
N ILE A 102 -0.45 0.52 -5.62
CA ILE A 102 -0.14 -0.54 -4.65
C ILE A 102 1.37 -0.66 -4.47
N ASP A 103 1.79 -1.01 -3.25
CA ASP A 103 3.19 -1.33 -3.01
C ASP A 103 3.57 -2.63 -3.72
N SER A 104 4.82 -2.73 -4.16
CA SER A 104 5.32 -3.89 -4.94
C SER A 104 5.30 -5.21 -4.15
N ASP A 105 5.11 -5.16 -2.84
CA ASP A 105 4.95 -6.30 -1.93
C ASP A 105 3.50 -6.49 -1.45
N TYR A 106 2.53 -5.93 -2.19
CA TYR A 106 1.10 -6.10 -1.93
C TYR A 106 0.51 -7.20 -2.81
N LEU A 107 0.02 -8.26 -2.19
CA LEU A 107 -0.49 -9.47 -2.85
C LEU A 107 -2.03 -9.45 -2.88
N LEU A 108 -2.63 -9.34 -4.07
CA LEU A 108 -4.08 -9.29 -4.25
C LEU A 108 -4.71 -10.69 -4.31
N TYR A 109 -5.95 -10.79 -3.80
CA TYR A 109 -6.81 -11.98 -3.83
C TYR A 109 -8.22 -11.66 -4.33
N GLU A 110 -8.43 -10.45 -4.82
CA GLU A 110 -9.68 -9.97 -5.38
C GLU A 110 -9.36 -8.99 -6.51
N SER A 111 -10.32 -8.79 -7.42
CA SER A 111 -10.23 -7.75 -8.43
C SER A 111 -10.18 -6.37 -7.78
N ILE A 112 -9.25 -5.54 -8.25
CA ILE A 112 -9.12 -4.16 -7.74
C ILE A 112 -10.37 -3.33 -8.05
N ASP A 113 -11.06 -3.63 -9.14
CA ASP A 113 -12.33 -3.00 -9.47
C ASP A 113 -13.40 -3.30 -8.40
N ASN A 114 -13.52 -4.57 -7.98
CA ASN A 114 -14.49 -4.95 -6.95
C ASN A 114 -14.17 -4.31 -5.60
N ILE A 115 -12.88 -4.14 -5.29
CA ILE A 115 -12.44 -3.53 -4.04
C ILE A 115 -12.69 -2.01 -4.06
N MET A 116 -12.33 -1.32 -5.15
CA MET A 116 -12.17 0.13 -5.16
C MET A 116 -13.35 0.92 -5.73
N ARG A 117 -14.19 0.31 -6.60
CA ARG A 117 -15.35 1.02 -7.20
C ARG A 117 -16.31 1.63 -6.18
N PRO A 118 -16.58 1.03 -5.00
CA PRO A 118 -17.43 1.66 -3.99
C PRO A 118 -16.86 2.98 -3.43
N TYR A 119 -15.59 3.28 -3.69
CA TYR A 119 -14.88 4.41 -3.10
C TYR A 119 -14.48 5.50 -4.11
N LEU A 120 -14.97 5.44 -5.35
CA LEU A 120 -14.62 6.41 -6.40
C LEU A 120 -15.01 7.87 -6.09
N SER A 121 -15.94 8.09 -5.16
CA SER A 121 -16.34 9.43 -4.71
C SER A 121 -15.45 10.01 -3.62
N TYR A 122 -14.52 9.22 -3.08
CA TYR A 122 -13.56 9.69 -2.09
C TYR A 122 -12.32 10.27 -2.77
N ASP A 123 -11.67 11.21 -2.09
CA ASP A 123 -10.41 11.79 -2.55
C ASP A 123 -9.29 10.74 -2.60
N MET A 124 -9.25 9.89 -1.58
CA MET A 124 -8.35 8.75 -1.56
C MET A 124 -8.84 7.66 -0.59
N THR A 125 -8.41 6.43 -0.84
CA THR A 125 -8.46 5.37 0.17
C THR A 125 -7.13 5.24 0.89
N LEU A 126 -7.14 4.77 2.12
CA LEU A 126 -5.95 4.48 2.91
C LEU A 126 -6.13 3.22 3.76
N LEU A 127 -5.07 2.80 4.41
CA LEU A 127 -5.04 1.67 5.34
C LEU A 127 -4.65 2.16 6.74
N GLY A 128 -5.59 2.08 7.67
CA GLY A 128 -5.44 2.64 9.01
C GLY A 128 -5.47 4.17 9.00
N THR A 129 -4.51 4.82 9.64
CA THR A 129 -4.49 6.29 9.76
C THR A 129 -3.66 6.99 8.69
N SER A 130 -2.70 6.29 8.08
CA SER A 130 -1.67 6.89 7.23
C SER A 130 -1.12 5.96 6.14
N GLY A 131 -1.64 4.75 6.03
CA GLY A 131 -1.10 3.76 5.09
C GLY A 131 -1.63 3.97 3.67
N ALA A 132 -0.76 4.26 2.72
CA ALA A 132 -1.09 4.39 1.31
C ALA A 132 -0.52 3.24 0.44
N MET A 133 -0.31 2.04 1.05
CA MET A 133 0.25 0.86 0.38
C MET A 133 -0.71 0.21 -0.60
N CYS A 134 -2.00 0.55 -0.52
CA CYS A 134 -3.03 0.21 -1.50
C CYS A 134 -4.05 1.35 -1.47
N ALA A 135 -3.89 2.31 -2.37
CA ALA A 135 -4.65 3.55 -2.35
C ALA A 135 -5.25 3.87 -3.72
N LEU A 136 -6.57 4.10 -3.74
CA LEU A 136 -7.27 4.70 -4.87
C LEU A 136 -7.07 6.21 -4.83
N PHE A 137 -6.83 6.80 -5.98
CA PHE A 137 -6.80 8.25 -6.20
C PHE A 137 -7.56 8.63 -7.47
N SER A 138 -8.08 9.85 -7.49
CA SER A 138 -8.27 10.57 -8.74
C SER A 138 -6.99 11.34 -9.08
N ARG A 139 -6.84 11.74 -10.35
CA ARG A 139 -5.72 12.60 -10.79
C ARG A 139 -5.66 13.89 -9.97
N GLU A 140 -6.80 14.49 -9.74
CA GLU A 140 -6.91 15.72 -8.97
C GLU A 140 -6.53 15.53 -7.50
N SER A 141 -6.99 14.44 -6.87
CA SER A 141 -6.66 14.17 -5.47
C SER A 141 -5.17 13.87 -5.26
N LEU A 142 -4.52 13.15 -6.20
CA LEU A 142 -3.06 12.97 -6.14
C LEU A 142 -2.31 14.29 -6.36
N GLN A 143 -2.79 15.16 -7.25
CA GLN A 143 -2.18 16.49 -7.42
C GLN A 143 -2.25 17.26 -6.09
N ARG A 144 -3.43 17.34 -5.45
CA ARG A 144 -3.58 18.01 -4.14
C ARG A 144 -2.67 17.41 -3.07
N PHE A 145 -2.51 16.09 -3.06
CA PHE A 145 -1.60 15.43 -2.12
C PHE A 145 -0.13 15.79 -2.39
N CYS A 146 0.32 15.81 -3.64
CA CYS A 146 1.68 16.24 -4.00
C CYS A 146 1.93 17.72 -3.68
N ASP A 147 0.93 18.59 -3.92
CA ASP A 147 1.00 20.01 -3.56
C ASP A 147 1.13 20.17 -2.03
N PHE A 148 0.37 19.39 -1.26
CA PHE A 148 0.51 19.36 0.19
C PHE A 148 1.87 18.85 0.66
N CYS A 149 2.41 17.80 0.04
CA CYS A 149 3.79 17.36 0.33
C CYS A 149 4.80 18.50 0.11
N THR A 150 4.60 19.31 -0.93
CA THR A 150 5.44 20.50 -1.17
C THR A 150 5.24 21.56 -0.05
N GLN A 151 4.00 21.81 0.33
CA GLN A 151 3.67 22.77 1.41
C GLN A 151 4.28 22.35 2.76
N LEU A 152 4.36 21.04 3.07
CA LEU A 152 5.00 20.54 4.29
C LEU A 152 6.46 21.00 4.44
N TYR A 153 7.15 21.25 3.34
CA TYR A 153 8.56 21.64 3.32
C TYR A 153 8.80 23.10 2.92
N THR A 154 7.75 23.86 2.59
CA THR A 154 7.87 25.26 2.14
C THR A 154 7.09 26.26 3.01
N GLU A 155 5.97 25.85 3.63
CA GLU A 155 5.20 26.73 4.49
C GLU A 155 5.64 26.61 5.95
N GLU A 156 5.96 27.74 6.59
CA GLU A 156 6.57 27.77 7.94
C GLU A 156 5.68 27.06 8.99
N LYS A 157 4.36 27.19 8.90
CA LYS A 157 3.44 26.49 9.83
C LYS A 157 3.62 24.96 9.81
N TYR A 158 3.80 24.37 8.63
CA TYR A 158 3.98 22.93 8.48
C TYR A 158 5.43 22.50 8.77
N LEU A 159 6.41 23.33 8.39
CA LEU A 159 7.80 23.10 8.74
C LEU A 159 8.00 23.04 10.26
N THR A 160 7.36 23.94 10.99
CA THR A 160 7.39 23.95 12.46
C THR A 160 6.76 22.67 13.00
N LEU A 161 5.58 22.31 12.50
CA LEU A 161 4.87 21.09 12.90
C LEU A 161 5.72 19.82 12.70
N ILE A 162 6.29 19.62 11.51
CA ILE A 162 7.09 18.40 11.24
C ILE A 162 8.41 18.39 11.99
N ARG A 163 9.01 19.55 12.29
CA ARG A 163 10.19 19.66 13.19
C ARG A 163 9.84 19.22 14.60
N GLU A 164 8.75 19.73 15.17
CA GLU A 164 8.30 19.36 16.51
C GLU A 164 8.00 17.86 16.60
N MET A 165 7.28 17.32 15.62
CA MET A 165 7.01 15.89 15.52
C MET A 165 8.31 15.06 15.45
N TYR A 166 9.32 15.54 14.70
CA TYR A 166 10.60 14.85 14.60
C TYR A 166 11.40 14.91 15.89
N GLU A 167 11.41 16.04 16.58
CA GLU A 167 12.06 16.14 17.91
C GLU A 167 11.39 15.22 18.94
N GLU A 168 10.06 15.07 18.90
CA GLU A 168 9.37 14.07 19.73
C GLU A 168 9.82 12.65 19.39
N ILE A 169 9.87 12.31 18.07
CA ILE A 169 10.35 11.00 17.62
C ILE A 169 11.78 10.74 18.14
N LYS A 170 12.69 11.70 17.96
CA LYS A 170 14.09 11.58 18.32
C LYS A 170 14.31 11.44 19.83
N ASN A 171 13.61 12.23 20.61
CA ASN A 171 13.85 12.32 22.04
C ASN A 171 13.07 11.28 22.85
N VAL A 172 11.85 10.93 22.43
CA VAL A 172 10.94 10.06 23.18
C VAL A 172 10.87 8.67 22.57
N LYS A 173 10.50 8.58 21.28
CA LYS A 173 10.22 7.30 20.60
C LYS A 173 11.50 6.58 20.14
N LYS A 174 12.55 7.33 19.82
CA LYS A 174 13.85 6.86 19.28
C LYS A 174 13.75 6.02 18.00
N ILE A 175 12.56 5.84 17.45
CA ILE A 175 12.25 5.10 16.23
C ILE A 175 11.15 5.87 15.49
N GLY A 176 11.33 6.13 14.20
CA GLY A 176 10.34 6.78 13.36
C GLY A 176 10.95 7.78 12.39
N ALA A 177 10.09 8.37 11.60
CA ALA A 177 10.43 9.28 10.53
C ALA A 177 9.28 10.24 10.23
N ILE A 178 9.60 11.41 9.68
CA ILE A 178 8.67 12.18 8.88
C ILE A 178 8.74 11.60 7.47
N SER A 179 7.77 10.77 7.13
CA SER A 179 7.68 10.02 5.88
C SER A 179 6.45 10.43 5.06
N ASP A 180 6.28 9.83 3.91
CA ASP A 180 5.04 9.96 3.13
C ASP A 180 3.80 9.49 3.92
N MET A 181 3.94 8.52 4.81
CA MET A 181 2.87 8.12 5.74
C MET A 181 2.48 9.27 6.70
N THR A 182 3.47 10.01 7.19
CA THR A 182 3.20 11.23 7.98
C THR A 182 2.47 12.26 7.13
N ALA A 183 2.90 12.45 5.88
CA ALA A 183 2.21 13.36 4.97
C ALA A 183 0.75 12.95 4.71
N VAL A 184 0.45 11.66 4.53
CA VAL A 184 -0.92 11.13 4.40
C VAL A 184 -1.76 11.43 5.64
N GLU A 185 -1.21 11.20 6.85
CA GLU A 185 -1.91 11.51 8.10
C GLU A 185 -2.24 13.00 8.23
N LEU A 186 -1.25 13.87 7.94
CA LEU A 186 -1.43 15.32 8.00
C LEU A 186 -2.35 15.84 6.90
N TYR A 187 -2.30 15.27 5.69
CA TYR A 187 -3.22 15.58 4.60
C TYR A 187 -4.67 15.33 5.01
N ARG A 188 -4.93 14.15 5.59
CA ARG A 188 -6.26 13.80 6.11
C ARG A 188 -6.71 14.76 7.22
N ARG A 189 -5.80 15.23 8.03
CA ARG A 189 -6.11 16.11 9.17
C ARG A 189 -6.36 17.57 8.77
N TYR A 190 -5.65 18.07 7.76
CA TYR A 190 -5.61 19.50 7.46
C TYR A 190 -6.11 19.88 6.08
N VAL A 191 -6.28 18.93 5.15
CA VAL A 191 -6.61 19.26 3.75
C VAL A 191 -7.90 18.60 3.30
N SER A 192 -8.07 17.30 3.57
CA SER A 192 -9.26 16.58 3.11
C SER A 192 -9.75 15.58 4.15
N ASP A 193 -11.01 15.71 4.54
CA ASP A 193 -11.75 14.74 5.34
C ASP A 193 -12.47 13.68 4.49
N ASN A 194 -12.51 13.88 3.15
CA ASN A 194 -13.10 12.94 2.19
C ASN A 194 -12.15 11.75 1.89
N VAL A 195 -11.68 11.10 2.95
CA VAL A 195 -10.72 9.98 2.91
C VAL A 195 -11.31 8.79 3.65
N VAL A 196 -11.20 7.60 3.06
CA VAL A 196 -11.78 6.38 3.65
C VAL A 196 -10.73 5.33 3.98
N ASP A 197 -10.83 4.76 5.19
CA ASP A 197 -10.00 3.63 5.62
C ASP A 197 -10.60 2.30 5.16
N ILE A 198 -9.91 1.62 4.24
CA ILE A 198 -10.31 0.31 3.70
C ILE A 198 -9.67 -0.88 4.44
N ALA A 199 -8.89 -0.64 5.49
CA ALA A 199 -8.48 -1.68 6.43
C ALA A 199 -9.62 -2.02 7.41
N VAL A 200 -10.57 -1.10 7.60
CA VAL A 200 -11.80 -1.36 8.35
C VAL A 200 -12.73 -2.21 7.48
N PRO A 201 -13.24 -3.35 8.00
CA PRO A 201 -14.14 -4.21 7.24
C PRO A 201 -15.38 -3.46 6.74
N ARG A 202 -15.65 -3.59 5.43
CA ARG A 202 -16.86 -3.07 4.77
C ARG A 202 -17.27 -4.06 3.67
N HIS A 203 -18.56 -4.27 3.49
CA HIS A 203 -19.07 -5.22 2.49
C HIS A 203 -18.43 -6.62 2.60
N LYS A 204 -18.20 -7.08 3.84
CA LYS A 204 -17.55 -8.37 4.19
C LYS A 204 -16.12 -8.51 3.65
N LEU A 205 -15.45 -7.40 3.38
CA LEU A 205 -14.10 -7.34 2.85
C LEU A 205 -13.30 -6.25 3.58
N CYS A 206 -11.99 -6.45 3.72
CA CYS A 206 -11.04 -5.42 4.11
C CYS A 206 -9.71 -5.63 3.39
N MET A 207 -8.85 -4.62 3.45
CA MET A 207 -7.50 -4.69 2.95
C MET A 207 -6.52 -4.79 4.12
N ASP A 208 -5.48 -5.60 3.97
CA ASP A 208 -4.48 -5.74 5.04
C ASP A 208 -3.51 -4.57 5.06
N LEU A 209 -3.42 -3.88 6.20
CA LEU A 209 -2.41 -2.84 6.43
C LEU A 209 -0.99 -3.43 6.49
N ARG A 210 -0.82 -4.50 7.27
CA ARG A 210 0.43 -5.24 7.45
C ARG A 210 0.14 -6.59 8.08
N LEU A 211 0.75 -7.64 7.57
CA LEU A 211 0.59 -8.97 8.13
C LEU A 211 1.06 -9.06 9.60
N TRP A 212 2.14 -8.34 9.98
CA TRP A 212 2.67 -8.26 11.34
C TRP A 212 2.06 -7.15 12.21
N SER A 213 0.94 -6.58 11.81
CA SER A 213 0.15 -5.64 12.60
C SER A 213 -1.26 -6.20 12.79
N PRO A 214 -1.53 -6.93 13.87
CA PRO A 214 -2.78 -7.68 14.00
C PRO A 214 -4.01 -6.81 14.20
N ILE A 215 -3.88 -5.55 14.53
CA ILE A 215 -4.93 -4.59 14.89
C ILE A 215 -6.36 -5.14 14.69
N GLY A 216 -6.99 -5.60 15.78
CA GLY A 216 -8.35 -6.11 15.75
C GLY A 216 -8.53 -7.55 15.25
N PHE A 217 -7.46 -8.24 14.82
CA PHE A 217 -7.51 -9.61 14.31
C PHE A 217 -6.82 -10.62 15.24
N GLU A 218 -7.26 -11.86 15.20
CA GLU A 218 -6.59 -13.00 15.83
C GLU A 218 -5.18 -13.19 15.29
N THR A 219 -4.25 -13.55 16.16
CA THR A 219 -2.84 -13.75 15.83
C THR A 219 -2.42 -15.22 15.88
N GLU A 220 -1.35 -15.55 15.20
CA GLU A 220 -0.66 -16.82 15.36
C GLU A 220 -0.06 -16.92 16.77
N SER A 221 0.16 -18.14 17.23
CA SER A 221 0.76 -18.43 18.55
C SER A 221 2.27 -18.16 18.60
N HIS A 222 2.94 -18.06 17.44
CA HIS A 222 4.38 -17.79 17.36
C HIS A 222 4.65 -16.30 17.18
N THR A 223 5.74 -15.84 17.76
CA THR A 223 6.21 -14.46 17.63
C THR A 223 7.54 -14.37 16.91
N ASP A 224 7.85 -13.20 16.36
CA ASP A 224 9.19 -12.88 15.89
C ASP A 224 10.13 -12.54 17.07
N LEU A 225 11.39 -12.25 16.77
CA LEU A 225 12.40 -11.87 17.78
C LEU A 225 12.05 -10.61 18.55
N MET A 226 11.10 -9.82 18.08
CA MET A 226 10.60 -8.60 18.74
C MET A 226 9.30 -8.86 19.52
N GLY A 227 8.88 -10.12 19.67
CA GLY A 227 7.64 -10.48 20.36
C GLY A 227 6.35 -10.17 19.58
N ARG A 228 6.45 -9.86 18.28
CA ARG A 228 5.27 -9.56 17.45
C ARG A 228 4.75 -10.85 16.85
N ALA A 229 3.44 -11.08 16.94
CA ALA A 229 2.75 -12.17 16.28
C ALA A 229 2.07 -11.68 14.99
N PRO A 230 2.17 -12.43 13.88
CA PRO A 230 1.45 -12.08 12.66
C PRO A 230 -0.05 -12.35 12.82
N LYS A 231 -0.87 -11.74 11.97
CA LYS A 231 -2.27 -12.11 11.82
C LYS A 231 -2.37 -13.58 11.46
N LYS A 232 -3.33 -14.27 12.08
CA LYS A 232 -3.68 -15.63 11.70
C LYS A 232 -4.56 -15.60 10.46
N ILE A 233 -4.07 -16.23 9.38
CA ILE A 233 -4.77 -16.27 8.10
C ILE A 233 -5.53 -17.60 7.97
N TYR A 234 -6.84 -17.50 7.83
CA TYR A 234 -7.74 -18.58 7.52
C TYR A 234 -7.98 -18.64 6.02
N TRP A 235 -8.20 -19.83 5.48
CA TRP A 235 -8.37 -20.02 4.05
C TRP A 235 -9.71 -20.69 3.73
N ARG A 236 -10.47 -20.07 2.82
CA ARG A 236 -11.71 -20.66 2.25
C ARG A 236 -11.69 -20.41 0.74
N ASN A 237 -11.89 -21.46 -0.04
CA ASN A 237 -11.92 -21.37 -1.52
C ASN A 237 -10.76 -20.55 -2.08
N ASN A 238 -9.53 -20.79 -1.57
CA ASN A 238 -8.30 -20.08 -1.96
C ASN A 238 -8.36 -18.57 -1.73
N ARG A 239 -9.16 -18.08 -0.79
CA ARG A 239 -9.21 -16.69 -0.34
C ARG A 239 -8.76 -16.58 1.11
N PRO A 240 -7.97 -15.54 1.46
CA PRO A 240 -7.55 -15.30 2.83
C PRO A 240 -8.65 -14.61 3.65
N TYR A 241 -8.77 -15.02 4.90
CA TYR A 241 -9.66 -14.42 5.90
C TYR A 241 -8.89 -14.17 7.19
N GLY A 242 -9.30 -13.15 7.93
CA GLY A 242 -8.88 -12.91 9.31
C GLY A 242 -10.08 -13.03 10.25
N LYS A 243 -9.88 -13.59 11.46
CA LYS A 243 -10.90 -13.55 12.50
C LYS A 243 -10.81 -12.22 13.23
N PHE A 244 -11.87 -11.44 13.15
CA PHE A 244 -11.95 -10.14 13.83
C PHE A 244 -12.34 -10.36 15.28
N LEU A 245 -11.60 -9.73 16.21
CA LEU A 245 -11.79 -9.96 17.66
C LEU A 245 -13.00 -9.21 18.23
N THR A 246 -13.38 -8.12 17.61
CA THR A 246 -14.57 -7.35 17.98
C THR A 246 -15.73 -7.77 17.08
N PRO A 247 -16.92 -8.07 17.63
CA PRO A 247 -18.09 -8.35 16.80
C PRO A 247 -18.34 -7.22 15.80
N THR A 248 -18.52 -7.59 14.54
CA THR A 248 -18.83 -6.66 13.47
C THR A 248 -19.88 -7.29 12.54
N PRO A 249 -20.85 -6.52 12.02
CA PRO A 249 -21.82 -7.01 11.04
C PRO A 249 -21.15 -7.42 9.71
N GLU A 250 -19.92 -6.98 9.50
CA GLU A 250 -19.12 -7.30 8.31
C GLU A 250 -18.45 -8.68 8.37
N ALA A 251 -18.42 -9.32 9.56
CA ALA A 251 -17.92 -10.68 9.69
C ALA A 251 -19.04 -11.71 9.39
N ASP A 252 -18.63 -12.91 9.02
CA ASP A 252 -19.54 -14.03 8.93
C ASP A 252 -19.89 -14.61 10.31
N SER A 253 -20.67 -15.72 10.33
CA SER A 253 -21.10 -16.38 11.58
C SER A 253 -19.95 -16.93 12.44
N GLU A 254 -18.74 -17.07 11.87
CA GLU A 254 -17.54 -17.53 12.58
C GLU A 254 -16.61 -16.36 12.97
N GLY A 255 -17.04 -15.13 12.72
CA GLY A 255 -16.25 -13.91 12.97
C GLY A 255 -15.17 -13.64 11.93
N LEU A 256 -15.27 -14.26 10.75
CA LEU A 256 -14.28 -14.12 9.68
C LEU A 256 -14.63 -13.00 8.71
N VAL A 257 -13.63 -12.19 8.38
CA VAL A 257 -13.68 -11.15 7.34
C VAL A 257 -12.68 -11.51 6.26
N ARG A 258 -13.07 -11.37 4.98
CA ARG A 258 -12.21 -11.67 3.85
C ARG A 258 -11.20 -10.55 3.62
N PHE A 259 -9.95 -10.91 3.34
CA PHE A 259 -8.94 -9.96 2.84
C PHE A 259 -8.97 -9.90 1.32
N GLY A 260 -9.09 -8.69 0.77
CA GLY A 260 -8.92 -8.42 -0.66
C GLY A 260 -7.47 -8.45 -1.10
N GLY A 261 -6.55 -8.21 -0.17
CA GLY A 261 -5.10 -8.30 -0.37
C GLY A 261 -4.34 -8.37 0.95
N LEU A 262 -3.09 -8.85 0.88
CA LEU A 262 -2.17 -8.96 2.02
C LEU A 262 -0.89 -8.17 1.75
N HIS A 263 -0.46 -7.37 2.72
CA HIS A 263 0.75 -6.57 2.63
C HIS A 263 1.95 -7.30 3.27
N LEU A 264 2.94 -7.62 2.46
CA LEU A 264 4.12 -8.39 2.87
C LEU A 264 5.31 -7.50 3.27
N GLN A 265 5.06 -6.50 4.11
CA GLN A 265 6.07 -5.55 4.52
C GLN A 265 7.25 -6.21 5.26
N GLY A 266 8.48 -5.81 4.92
CA GLY A 266 9.70 -6.22 5.62
C GLY A 266 9.92 -7.74 5.60
N GLY A 267 10.13 -8.34 6.77
CA GLY A 267 10.40 -9.77 6.93
C GLY A 267 9.26 -10.70 6.51
N SER A 268 8.01 -10.20 6.40
CA SER A 268 6.86 -11.01 5.96
C SER A 268 6.96 -11.46 4.49
N LYS A 269 7.82 -10.85 3.68
CA LYS A 269 8.14 -11.33 2.33
C LYS A 269 8.60 -12.79 2.28
N ARG A 270 9.19 -13.29 3.37
CA ARG A 270 9.57 -14.71 3.52
C ARG A 270 8.38 -15.66 3.56
N MET A 271 7.18 -15.14 3.87
CA MET A 271 5.94 -15.93 3.87
C MET A 271 5.34 -16.07 2.47
N LEU A 272 5.81 -15.29 1.49
CA LEU A 272 5.27 -15.27 0.13
C LEU A 272 5.03 -16.67 -0.48
N PRO A 273 5.97 -17.65 -0.39
CA PRO A 273 5.74 -18.98 -0.98
C PRO A 273 4.51 -19.72 -0.41
N ARG A 274 4.12 -19.39 0.82
CA ARG A 274 2.95 -19.99 1.49
C ARG A 274 1.64 -19.29 1.16
N LEU A 275 1.73 -18.05 0.68
CA LEU A 275 0.59 -17.19 0.40
C LEU A 275 0.24 -17.16 -1.09
N LEU A 276 1.18 -17.53 -1.96
CA LEU A 276 0.95 -17.57 -3.42
C LEU A 276 0.03 -18.71 -3.83
N LEU A 277 -0.86 -18.39 -4.75
CA LEU A 277 -1.61 -19.40 -5.49
C LEU A 277 -0.75 -20.03 -6.59
N ASN A 278 -1.03 -21.28 -6.92
CA ASN A 278 -0.43 -21.96 -8.08
C ASN A 278 -1.08 -21.46 -9.39
N LYS A 279 -0.64 -21.99 -10.54
CA LYS A 279 -1.20 -21.62 -11.85
C LYS A 279 -2.70 -21.94 -12.02
N LYS A 280 -3.25 -22.81 -11.17
CA LYS A 280 -4.69 -23.16 -11.16
C LYS A 280 -5.50 -22.30 -10.18
N GLY A 281 -4.87 -21.33 -9.53
CA GLY A 281 -5.53 -20.50 -8.52
C GLY A 281 -5.69 -21.18 -7.16
N GLU A 282 -4.93 -22.25 -6.88
CA GLU A 282 -4.97 -23.02 -5.63
C GLU A 282 -3.75 -22.70 -4.76
N LEU A 283 -3.89 -22.75 -3.43
CA LEU A 283 -2.77 -22.60 -2.51
C LEU A 283 -1.73 -23.70 -2.70
N ARG A 284 -0.47 -23.31 -2.78
CA ARG A 284 0.65 -24.24 -2.96
C ARG A 284 0.93 -25.12 -1.73
N TYR A 285 0.56 -24.66 -0.52
CA TYR A 285 0.87 -25.34 0.74
C TYR A 285 -0.34 -25.42 1.66
N ASN A 286 -0.85 -26.63 1.88
CA ASN A 286 -2.02 -26.98 2.69
C ASN A 286 -1.77 -27.02 4.22
N ARG A 287 -0.88 -26.20 4.79
CA ARG A 287 -0.57 -26.26 6.24
C ARG A 287 -1.19 -25.15 7.09
N TRP A 288 -2.04 -24.33 6.53
CA TRP A 288 -2.84 -23.36 7.29
C TRP A 288 -4.19 -23.97 7.64
N THR A 289 -4.76 -23.56 8.76
CA THR A 289 -6.08 -24.02 9.19
C THR A 289 -7.11 -23.77 8.08
N ILE A 290 -7.40 -24.79 7.27
CA ILE A 290 -8.48 -24.73 6.28
C ILE A 290 -9.74 -25.02 7.07
N ILE A 291 -10.60 -24.03 7.22
CA ILE A 291 -11.96 -24.21 7.67
C ILE A 291 -12.71 -24.76 6.45
N ARG A 292 -13.18 -26.02 6.54
CA ARG A 292 -13.99 -26.67 5.51
C ARG A 292 -15.40 -26.12 5.48
#